data_efd02f5a5e5c85a730a9080b233d43ec
#
_entry.id   efd02f5a5e5c85a730a9080b233d43ec
#
_cell.length_a   1.000
_cell.length_b   1.000
_cell.length_c   1.000
_cell.angle_alpha   90.00
_cell.angle_beta   90.00
_cell.angle_gamma   90.00
#
_symmetry.space_group_name_H-M   'P 1'
#
loop_
_entity.id
_entity.type
_entity.pdbx_description
1 polymer ?
#
loop_
_entity_poly.entity_id
_entity_poly.type
_entity_poly.pdbx_seq_one_letter_code
_entity_poly.pdbx_strand_id
1 'polypeptide(L)'
;MNRDIIIAEDEKEKVIFHFAVFCELLKEFMAKYGNIHMEQAEQLVKSASFSLFREANCFSGITFFSHERSFHWAMIILYGNNYWHTHPEYVAIPKDYDAWETTFLARYHLEDCYEFENKE
;
A
#
# COMPACT_ATOMS: atom_id res chain seq x y z
N MET A 1 -18.80 0.17 -1.91
CA MET A 1 -18.34 1.57 -1.91
C MET A 1 -17.05 1.69 -2.70
N ASN A 2 -17.01 2.66 -3.56
CA ASN A 2 -15.84 2.87 -4.41
C ASN A 2 -14.86 3.84 -3.75
N ARG A 3 -13.64 3.37 -3.47
CA ARG A 3 -12.60 4.17 -2.84
C ARG A 3 -11.38 4.24 -3.74
N ASP A 4 -11.61 4.45 -5.04
CA ASP A 4 -10.52 4.47 -6.00
C ASP A 4 -9.47 5.51 -5.67
N ILE A 5 -9.93 6.73 -5.37
CA ILE A 5 -9.05 7.85 -5.01
C ILE A 5 -9.63 8.52 -3.78
N ILE A 6 -8.79 8.74 -2.78
CA ILE A 6 -9.19 9.42 -1.55
C ILE A 6 -8.41 10.73 -1.50
N ILE A 7 -9.13 11.84 -1.36
CA ILE A 7 -8.52 13.15 -1.23
C ILE A 7 -8.81 13.66 0.16
N ALA A 8 -7.76 14.05 0.87
CA ALA A 8 -7.89 14.58 2.23
C ALA A 8 -6.91 15.72 2.41
N GLU A 9 -7.17 16.58 3.39
CA GLU A 9 -6.32 17.74 3.60
C GLU A 9 -6.33 18.18 5.05
N ASP A 10 -5.26 18.86 5.44
CA ASP A 10 -5.19 19.58 6.70
C ASP A 10 -5.02 21.06 6.38
N GLU A 11 -4.54 21.86 7.34
CA GLU A 11 -4.40 23.30 7.15
C GLU A 11 -3.32 23.68 6.14
N LYS A 12 -2.31 22.81 5.96
CA LYS A 12 -1.12 23.14 5.16
C LYS A 12 -0.99 22.32 3.89
N GLU A 13 -1.54 21.13 3.85
CA GLU A 13 -1.32 20.21 2.76
C GLU A 13 -2.59 19.48 2.36
N LYS A 14 -2.58 19.01 1.12
CA LYS A 14 -3.59 18.11 0.59
C LYS A 14 -2.86 16.83 0.15
N VAL A 15 -3.48 15.68 0.36
CA VAL A 15 -2.94 14.42 -0.15
C VAL A 15 -3.98 13.78 -1.08
N ILE A 16 -3.48 13.28 -2.19
CA ILE A 16 -4.28 12.48 -3.12
C ILE A 16 -3.74 11.06 -2.99
N PHE A 17 -4.58 10.16 -2.46
CA PHE A 17 -4.19 8.77 -2.25
C PHE A 17 -4.88 7.90 -3.28
N HIS A 18 -4.09 7.29 -4.14
CA HIS A 18 -4.60 6.39 -5.18
C HIS A 18 -4.82 5.01 -4.56
N PHE A 19 -5.90 4.89 -3.81
CA PHE A 19 -6.18 3.72 -2.98
C PHE A 19 -6.38 2.45 -3.80
N ALA A 20 -7.10 2.53 -4.92
CA ALA A 20 -7.33 1.35 -5.74
C ALA A 20 -6.01 0.83 -6.32
N VAL A 21 -5.12 1.73 -6.75
CA VAL A 21 -3.80 1.34 -7.26
C VAL A 21 -2.97 0.75 -6.14
N PHE A 22 -3.03 1.34 -4.94
CA PHE A 22 -2.33 0.83 -3.78
C PHE A 22 -2.76 -0.60 -3.46
N CYS A 23 -4.06 -0.87 -3.47
CA CYS A 23 -4.58 -2.21 -3.21
C CYS A 23 -4.14 -3.20 -4.30
N GLU A 24 -4.13 -2.76 -5.55
CA GLU A 24 -3.70 -3.61 -6.65
C GLU A 24 -2.21 -3.93 -6.53
N LEU A 25 -1.41 -2.93 -6.12
CA LEU A 25 0.02 -3.14 -5.90
C LEU A 25 0.26 -4.17 -4.81
N LEU A 26 -0.46 -4.06 -3.68
CA LEU A 26 -0.32 -5.02 -2.59
C LEU A 26 -0.69 -6.43 -3.05
N LYS A 27 -1.78 -6.54 -3.80
CA LYS A 27 -2.25 -7.82 -4.30
C LYS A 27 -1.20 -8.49 -5.18
N GLU A 28 -0.68 -7.75 -6.16
CA GLU A 28 0.30 -8.31 -7.08
C GLU A 28 1.63 -8.58 -6.38
N PHE A 29 2.01 -7.74 -5.43
CA PHE A 29 3.21 -7.98 -4.63
C PHE A 29 3.10 -9.28 -3.85
N MET A 30 1.97 -9.50 -3.17
CA MET A 30 1.78 -10.70 -2.37
C MET A 30 1.76 -11.96 -3.22
N ALA A 31 1.18 -11.87 -4.41
CA ALA A 31 1.18 -13.02 -5.32
C ALA A 31 2.60 -13.34 -5.80
N LYS A 32 3.39 -12.30 -6.07
CA LYS A 32 4.75 -12.48 -6.59
C LYS A 32 5.72 -12.92 -5.50
N TYR A 33 5.77 -12.19 -4.40
CA TYR A 33 6.78 -12.41 -3.35
C TYR A 33 6.27 -13.29 -2.22
N GLY A 34 4.97 -13.30 -1.98
CA GLY A 34 4.37 -14.13 -0.94
C GLY A 34 4.03 -15.54 -1.40
N ASN A 35 4.17 -15.79 -2.68
CA ASN A 35 3.94 -17.10 -3.27
C ASN A 35 2.54 -17.65 -2.97
N ILE A 36 1.53 -16.80 -3.10
CA ILE A 36 0.14 -17.21 -2.94
C ILE A 36 -0.60 -16.96 -4.24
N HIS A 37 -1.78 -17.56 -4.38
CA HIS A 37 -2.59 -17.35 -5.58
C HIS A 37 -3.18 -15.95 -5.59
N MET A 38 -3.38 -15.40 -6.79
CA MET A 38 -3.93 -14.07 -6.96
C MET A 38 -5.29 -13.93 -6.28
N GLU A 39 -6.11 -14.98 -6.33
CA GLU A 39 -7.42 -14.96 -5.69
C GLU A 39 -7.30 -14.82 -4.17
N GLN A 40 -6.33 -15.50 -3.56
CA GLN A 40 -6.07 -15.37 -2.13
C GLN A 40 -5.60 -13.95 -1.79
N ALA A 41 -4.70 -13.42 -2.61
CA ALA A 41 -4.20 -12.05 -2.41
C ALA A 41 -5.35 -11.06 -2.48
N GLU A 42 -6.24 -11.23 -3.43
CA GLU A 42 -7.39 -10.34 -3.58
C GLU A 42 -8.28 -10.36 -2.34
N GLN A 43 -8.55 -11.55 -1.80
CA GLN A 43 -9.37 -11.66 -0.60
C GLN A 43 -8.71 -11.02 0.61
N LEU A 44 -7.40 -11.21 0.74
CA LEU A 44 -6.66 -10.62 1.85
C LEU A 44 -6.66 -9.11 1.81
N VAL A 45 -6.45 -8.53 0.62
CA VAL A 45 -6.46 -7.07 0.47
C VAL A 45 -7.86 -6.52 0.71
N LYS A 46 -8.88 -7.21 0.23
CA LYS A 46 -10.27 -6.80 0.44
C LYS A 46 -10.59 -6.76 1.93
N SER A 47 -10.19 -7.78 2.67
CA SER A 47 -10.39 -7.83 4.12
C SER A 47 -9.61 -6.70 4.80
N ALA A 48 -8.36 -6.47 4.39
CA ALA A 48 -7.53 -5.42 4.97
C ALA A 48 -8.11 -4.02 4.72
N SER A 49 -8.79 -3.81 3.59
CA SER A 49 -9.38 -2.51 3.29
C SER A 49 -10.49 -2.15 4.29
N PHE A 50 -11.13 -3.15 4.89
CA PHE A 50 -12.18 -2.91 5.89
C PHE A 50 -11.64 -2.88 7.32
N SER A 51 -10.42 -3.35 7.54
CA SER A 51 -9.84 -3.41 8.87
C SER A 51 -8.59 -2.54 8.99
N LEU A 52 -7.48 -3.00 8.40
CA LEU A 52 -6.19 -2.30 8.53
C LEU A 52 -6.21 -0.91 7.93
N PHE A 53 -6.84 -0.75 6.77
CA PHE A 53 -6.81 0.52 6.04
C PHE A 53 -8.04 1.38 6.23
N ARG A 54 -8.90 1.05 7.19
CA ARG A 54 -10.12 1.85 7.38
C ARG A 54 -9.82 3.28 7.80
N GLU A 55 -8.67 3.52 8.43
CA GLU A 55 -8.26 4.86 8.85
C GLU A 55 -7.70 5.69 7.70
N ALA A 56 -7.55 5.13 6.52
CA ALA A 56 -7.04 5.84 5.36
C ALA A 56 -8.14 6.66 4.68
N ASN A 57 -9.01 7.28 5.48
CA ASN A 57 -10.09 8.13 4.98
C ASN A 57 -9.93 9.59 5.43
N CYS A 58 -8.82 9.91 6.07
CA CYS A 58 -8.53 11.26 6.52
C CYS A 58 -7.04 11.53 6.34
N PHE A 59 -6.66 12.80 6.44
CA PHE A 59 -5.28 13.20 6.15
C PHE A 59 -4.28 12.50 7.09
N SER A 60 -4.55 12.47 8.39
CA SER A 60 -3.62 11.86 9.33
C SER A 60 -3.48 10.35 9.12
N GLY A 61 -4.58 9.68 8.78
CA GLY A 61 -4.55 8.25 8.52
C GLY A 61 -3.76 7.92 7.27
N ILE A 62 -3.99 8.67 6.19
CA ILE A 62 -3.25 8.47 4.95
C ILE A 62 -1.77 8.74 5.17
N THR A 63 -1.44 9.82 5.90
CA THR A 63 -0.05 10.16 6.19
C THR A 63 0.64 9.05 6.97
N PHE A 64 -0.06 8.45 7.93
CA PHE A 64 0.47 7.33 8.70
C PHE A 64 0.89 6.19 7.76
N PHE A 65 0.01 5.80 6.84
CA PHE A 65 0.33 4.70 5.92
C PHE A 65 1.45 5.06 4.94
N SER A 66 1.59 6.34 4.60
CA SER A 66 2.61 6.77 3.64
C SER A 66 4.03 6.74 4.20
N HIS A 67 4.18 6.62 5.52
CA HIS A 67 5.50 6.60 6.15
C HIS A 67 6.23 5.28 5.95
N GLU A 68 5.53 4.22 5.52
CA GLU A 68 6.15 2.93 5.28
C GLU A 68 6.05 2.57 3.81
N ARG A 69 7.00 1.78 3.33
CA ARG A 69 6.95 1.28 1.98
C ARG A 69 5.77 0.33 1.83
N SER A 70 5.24 0.24 0.62
CA SER A 70 4.06 -0.59 0.37
C SER A 70 4.30 -2.06 0.71
N PHE A 71 5.51 -2.57 0.46
CA PHE A 71 5.81 -3.97 0.76
C PHE A 71 5.64 -4.29 2.25
N HIS A 72 5.88 -3.30 3.12
CA HIS A 72 5.72 -3.48 4.56
C HIS A 72 4.27 -3.83 4.90
N TRP A 73 3.33 -3.11 4.29
CA TRP A 73 1.91 -3.39 4.51
C TRP A 73 1.51 -4.74 3.97
N ALA A 74 2.09 -5.15 2.84
CA ALA A 74 1.85 -6.47 2.28
C ALA A 74 2.34 -7.56 3.23
N MET A 75 3.51 -7.36 3.85
CA MET A 75 4.04 -8.33 4.80
C MET A 75 3.15 -8.44 6.05
N ILE A 76 2.62 -7.31 6.53
CA ILE A 76 1.70 -7.32 7.67
C ILE A 76 0.43 -8.10 7.31
N ILE A 77 -0.10 -7.91 6.12
CA ILE A 77 -1.28 -8.64 5.67
C ILE A 77 -1.01 -10.14 5.60
N LEU A 78 0.17 -10.53 5.08
CA LEU A 78 0.51 -11.95 4.91
C LEU A 78 0.86 -12.64 6.22
N TYR A 79 1.63 -11.98 7.09
CA TYR A 79 2.29 -12.65 8.21
C TYR A 79 2.02 -12.02 9.58
N GLY A 80 1.30 -10.89 9.61
CA GLY A 80 0.96 -10.23 10.86
C GLY A 80 1.93 -9.13 11.24
N ASN A 81 1.59 -8.42 12.31
CA ASN A 81 2.33 -7.23 12.74
C ASN A 81 3.77 -7.50 13.15
N ASN A 82 4.10 -8.74 13.51
CA ASN A 82 5.45 -9.09 13.95
C ASN A 82 6.17 -9.94 12.92
N TYR A 83 5.93 -9.70 11.63
CA TYR A 83 6.48 -10.54 10.57
C TYR A 83 8.01 -10.61 10.60
N TRP A 84 8.66 -9.56 11.10
CA TRP A 84 10.14 -9.56 11.15
C TRP A 84 10.67 -10.58 12.15
N HIS A 85 9.86 -11.04 13.09
CA HIS A 85 10.25 -12.10 14.02
C HIS A 85 10.04 -13.49 13.44
N THR A 86 8.92 -13.67 12.75
CA THR A 86 8.56 -14.98 12.19
C THR A 86 9.15 -15.22 10.81
N HIS A 87 9.42 -14.13 10.08
CA HIS A 87 9.99 -14.21 8.72
C HIS A 87 11.09 -13.18 8.58
N PRO A 88 12.22 -13.38 9.31
CA PRO A 88 13.29 -12.38 9.31
C PRO A 88 13.91 -12.12 7.93
N GLU A 89 13.72 -13.03 6.98
CA GLU A 89 14.20 -12.84 5.61
C GLU A 89 13.49 -11.67 4.93
N TYR A 90 12.34 -11.22 5.44
CA TYR A 90 11.57 -10.13 4.86
C TYR A 90 11.83 -8.79 5.54
N VAL A 91 12.77 -8.73 6.48
CA VAL A 91 13.19 -7.45 7.07
C VAL A 91 13.82 -6.57 5.99
N ALA A 92 14.58 -7.18 5.09
CA ALA A 92 15.21 -6.47 3.98
C ALA A 92 14.26 -6.45 2.78
N ILE A 93 14.27 -5.33 2.04
CA ILE A 93 13.49 -5.20 0.82
C ILE A 93 14.07 -6.14 -0.24
N PRO A 94 13.23 -6.89 -0.98
CA PRO A 94 13.74 -7.71 -2.09
C PRO A 94 14.54 -6.86 -3.07
N LYS A 95 15.60 -7.43 -3.62
CA LYS A 95 16.54 -6.68 -4.46
C LYS A 95 15.89 -6.02 -5.68
N ASP A 96 14.88 -6.69 -6.26
CA ASP A 96 14.24 -6.18 -7.47
C ASP A 96 12.95 -5.38 -7.16
N TYR A 97 12.67 -5.15 -5.89
CA TYR A 97 11.40 -4.52 -5.52
C TYR A 97 11.24 -3.11 -6.09
N ASP A 98 12.26 -2.28 -5.97
CA ASP A 98 12.16 -0.89 -6.44
C ASP A 98 11.88 -0.83 -7.93
N ALA A 99 12.58 -1.65 -8.71
CA ALA A 99 12.34 -1.68 -10.17
C ALA A 99 10.94 -2.21 -10.47
N TRP A 100 10.51 -3.22 -9.73
CA TRP A 100 9.18 -3.79 -9.92
C TRP A 100 8.09 -2.77 -9.60
N GLU A 101 8.23 -2.06 -8.48
CA GLU A 101 7.23 -1.07 -8.06
C GLU A 101 7.16 0.08 -9.06
N THR A 102 8.31 0.57 -9.51
CA THR A 102 8.37 1.64 -10.49
C THR A 102 7.65 1.24 -11.78
N THR A 103 7.92 0.03 -12.27
CA THR A 103 7.28 -0.49 -13.47
C THR A 103 5.77 -0.65 -13.27
N PHE A 104 5.38 -1.15 -12.08
CA PHE A 104 3.97 -1.32 -11.76
C PHE A 104 3.23 0.02 -11.79
N LEU A 105 3.78 1.02 -11.09
CA LEU A 105 3.13 2.33 -11.00
C LEU A 105 3.07 3.04 -12.33
N ALA A 106 4.07 2.82 -13.19
CA ALA A 106 4.10 3.45 -14.52
C ALA A 106 2.91 3.03 -15.37
N ARG A 107 2.34 1.84 -15.13
CA ARG A 107 1.14 1.40 -15.84
C ARG A 107 -0.06 2.31 -15.57
N TYR A 108 -0.03 3.03 -14.45
CA TYR A 108 -1.09 3.94 -14.04
C TYR A 108 -0.66 5.40 -14.17
N HIS A 109 0.50 5.64 -14.79
CA HIS A 109 1.08 6.99 -14.95
C HIS A 109 1.36 7.65 -13.60
N LEU A 110 1.80 6.85 -12.62
CA LEU A 110 2.09 7.33 -11.27
C LEU A 110 3.54 7.08 -10.90
N GLU A 111 4.07 7.95 -10.04
CA GLU A 111 5.39 7.74 -9.43
C GLU A 111 5.25 7.16 -8.02
N ASP A 112 4.10 7.41 -7.38
CA ASP A 112 3.80 6.92 -6.04
C ASP A 112 2.29 6.84 -5.91
N CYS A 113 1.82 6.09 -4.93
CA CYS A 113 0.40 6.02 -4.61
C CYS A 113 -0.07 7.28 -3.88
N TYR A 114 0.84 8.07 -3.32
CA TYR A 114 0.52 9.26 -2.54
C TYR A 114 1.09 10.50 -3.23
N GLU A 115 0.24 11.51 -3.44
CA GLU A 115 0.66 12.79 -3.99
C GLU A 115 0.34 13.87 -2.97
N PHE A 116 1.36 14.54 -2.48
CA PHE A 116 1.20 15.60 -1.49
C PHE A 116 1.35 16.95 -2.17
N GLU A 117 0.43 17.87 -1.89
CA GLU A 117 0.43 19.21 -2.44
C GLU A 117 0.33 20.23 -1.33
N ASN A 118 1.17 21.26 -1.38
CA ASN A 118 1.09 22.35 -0.44
C ASN A 118 -0.11 23.24 -0.75
N LYS A 119 -0.78 23.68 0.30
CA LYS A 119 -1.88 24.63 0.19
C LYS A 119 -1.30 26.02 0.47
N GLU A 120 -1.34 26.88 -0.51
CA GLU A 120 -0.85 28.25 -0.37
C GLU A 120 -1.96 29.20 -0.04
#